data_f9656c1990a02ad827fad5e6ba9c9d0d
#
_entry.id   f9656c1990a02ad827fad5e6ba9c9d0d
#
_cell.length_a   1.000
_cell.length_b   1.000
_cell.length_c   1.000
_cell.angle_alpha   90.00
_cell.angle_beta   90.00
_cell.angle_gamma   90.00
#
_symmetry.space_group_name_H-M   'P 1'
#
loop_
_entity.id
_entity.type
_entity.pdbx_description
1 polymer ?
#
loop_
_entity_poly.entity_id
_entity_poly.type
_entity_poly.pdbx_seq_one_letter_code
_entity_poly.pdbx_strand_id
1 'polypeptide(L)'
;MFSDELEKISWEETTKAIYSKTDADVRRALGKKEHLDVNDFMALISPAATPYLEVMARLSQKYTMERFGKTISMFVPLYLTNSCTNSCVYCGFHISNPMKRTILTEEEIVNEYKAIKRLAPFENLLLVTGENPAAAGVPYIARALDLAKPYFSNLQIEVMPLKAEEYQELTNHGLNGVICFQDRKSTRL
;
A
#
# COMPACT_ATOMS: atom_id res chain seq x y z
N MET A 1 5.32 -21.35 -3.11
CA MET A 1 4.89 -19.94 -3.34
C MET A 1 4.25 -19.40 -2.06
N PHE A 2 3.93 -18.10 -1.98
CA PHE A 2 3.26 -17.54 -0.79
C PHE A 2 1.89 -18.19 -0.54
N SER A 3 1.16 -18.53 -1.59
CA SER A 3 -0.09 -19.31 -1.53
C SER A 3 0.07 -20.62 -0.75
N ASP A 4 1.16 -21.34 -1.00
CA ASP A 4 1.41 -22.64 -0.36
C ASP A 4 1.65 -22.49 1.16
N GLU A 5 2.20 -21.36 1.58
CA GLU A 5 2.35 -21.03 3.01
C GLU A 5 1.03 -20.58 3.62
N LEU A 6 0.20 -19.85 2.87
CA LEU A 6 -1.11 -19.40 3.32
C LEU A 6 -2.08 -20.57 3.50
N GLU A 7 -2.04 -21.56 2.60
CA GLU A 7 -2.87 -22.76 2.67
C GLU A 7 -2.58 -23.64 3.90
N LYS A 8 -1.38 -23.51 4.51
CA LYS A 8 -1.02 -24.21 5.75
C LYS A 8 -1.66 -23.59 7.00
N ILE A 9 -2.25 -22.40 6.87
CA ILE A 9 -2.79 -21.62 7.99
C ILE A 9 -4.30 -21.79 8.01
N SER A 10 -4.83 -22.49 9.02
CA SER A 10 -6.26 -22.57 9.27
C SER A 10 -6.76 -21.27 9.90
N TRP A 11 -7.72 -20.62 9.23
CA TRP A 11 -8.38 -19.43 9.78
C TRP A 11 -9.11 -19.72 11.09
N GLU A 12 -9.76 -20.87 11.18
CA GLU A 12 -10.48 -21.28 12.40
C GLU A 12 -9.54 -21.49 13.58
N GLU A 13 -8.42 -22.21 13.38
CA GLU A 13 -7.42 -22.43 14.42
C GLU A 13 -6.73 -21.14 14.83
N THR A 14 -6.41 -20.28 13.88
CA THR A 14 -5.81 -18.96 14.14
C THR A 14 -6.74 -18.09 14.98
N THR A 15 -8.02 -18.03 14.60
CA THR A 15 -9.04 -17.29 15.34
C THR A 15 -9.19 -17.83 16.77
N LYS A 16 -9.27 -19.15 16.93
CA LYS A 16 -9.34 -19.80 18.24
C LYS A 16 -8.10 -19.50 19.09
N ALA A 17 -6.92 -19.52 18.48
CA ALA A 17 -5.67 -19.19 19.17
C ALA A 17 -5.65 -17.71 19.64
N ILE A 18 -6.14 -16.77 18.84
CA ILE A 18 -6.26 -15.36 19.24
C ILE A 18 -7.23 -15.21 20.39
N TYR A 19 -8.43 -15.78 20.28
CA TYR A 19 -9.49 -15.63 21.30
C TYR A 19 -9.20 -16.39 22.60
N SER A 20 -8.27 -17.37 22.59
CA SER A 20 -7.84 -18.10 23.78
C SER A 20 -6.74 -17.37 24.56
N LYS A 21 -6.21 -16.26 24.08
CA LYS A 21 -5.16 -15.50 24.77
C LYS A 21 -5.71 -14.89 26.06
N THR A 22 -4.84 -14.85 27.06
CA THR A 22 -5.16 -14.41 28.42
C THR A 22 -4.52 -13.05 28.74
N ASP A 23 -4.96 -12.44 29.81
CA ASP A 23 -4.33 -11.24 30.39
C ASP A 23 -2.81 -11.45 30.67
N ALA A 24 -2.42 -12.62 31.13
CA ALA A 24 -1.02 -12.98 31.35
C ALA A 24 -0.19 -12.96 30.05
N ASP A 25 -0.79 -13.43 28.95
CA ASP A 25 -0.14 -13.39 27.62
C ASP A 25 0.07 -11.96 27.13
N VAL A 26 -0.92 -11.09 27.32
CA VAL A 26 -0.82 -9.68 26.96
C VAL A 26 0.26 -8.98 27.79
N ARG A 27 0.29 -9.19 29.10
CA ARG A 27 1.33 -8.61 29.97
C ARG A 27 2.72 -9.09 29.59
N ARG A 28 2.86 -10.37 29.29
CA ARG A 28 4.13 -10.94 28.82
C ARG A 28 4.59 -10.25 27.52
N ALA A 29 3.69 -10.10 26.53
CA ALA A 29 3.98 -9.45 25.26
C ALA A 29 4.38 -7.97 25.46
N LEU A 30 3.64 -7.22 26.28
CA LEU A 30 3.95 -5.81 26.60
C LEU A 30 5.25 -5.64 27.39
N GLY A 31 5.67 -6.65 28.15
CA GLY A 31 6.91 -6.63 28.91
C GLY A 31 8.16 -6.90 28.06
N LYS A 32 8.01 -7.44 26.86
CA LYS A 32 9.14 -7.68 25.95
C LYS A 32 9.61 -6.34 25.34
N LYS A 33 10.92 -6.13 25.35
CA LYS A 33 11.55 -4.94 24.75
C LYS A 33 11.98 -5.18 23.29
N GLU A 34 12.24 -6.42 22.95
CA GLU A 34 12.78 -6.85 21.65
C GLU A 34 12.21 -8.23 21.31
N HIS A 35 12.25 -8.56 19.99
CA HIS A 35 11.90 -9.88 19.48
C HIS A 35 10.48 -10.37 19.82
N LEU A 36 9.49 -9.52 19.53
CA LEU A 36 8.09 -9.95 19.53
C LEU A 36 7.87 -11.03 18.45
N ASP A 37 7.21 -12.11 18.85
CA ASP A 37 6.86 -13.20 17.96
C ASP A 37 5.36 -13.17 17.58
N VAL A 38 4.93 -14.10 16.71
CA VAL A 38 3.53 -14.20 16.27
C VAL A 38 2.58 -14.45 17.44
N ASN A 39 2.99 -15.19 18.47
CA ASN A 39 2.16 -15.44 19.66
C ASN A 39 1.95 -14.16 20.47
N ASP A 40 2.98 -13.33 20.60
CA ASP A 40 2.85 -12.03 21.23
C ASP A 40 1.93 -11.11 20.44
N PHE A 41 2.04 -11.11 19.11
CA PHE A 41 1.12 -10.36 18.24
C PHE A 41 -0.32 -10.83 18.42
N MET A 42 -0.57 -12.15 18.40
CA MET A 42 -1.90 -12.71 18.67
C MET A 42 -2.46 -12.29 20.03
N ALA A 43 -1.61 -12.19 21.07
CA ALA A 43 -2.03 -11.71 22.39
C ALA A 43 -2.43 -10.24 22.34
N LEU A 44 -1.66 -9.38 21.65
CA LEU A 44 -1.91 -7.94 21.57
C LEU A 44 -3.16 -7.58 20.73
N ILE A 45 -3.57 -8.42 19.78
CA ILE A 45 -4.80 -8.23 19.00
C ILE A 45 -5.99 -9.00 19.56
N SER A 46 -5.84 -9.71 20.67
CA SER A 46 -6.91 -10.50 21.31
C SER A 46 -7.87 -9.64 22.10
N PRO A 47 -9.09 -10.13 22.40
CA PRO A 47 -10.01 -9.44 23.32
C PRO A 47 -9.41 -9.18 24.71
N ALA A 48 -8.47 -10.02 25.18
CA ALA A 48 -7.77 -9.84 26.46
C ALA A 48 -6.90 -8.56 26.47
N ALA A 49 -6.53 -8.01 25.31
CA ALA A 49 -5.74 -6.78 25.20
C ALA A 49 -6.56 -5.50 25.39
N THR A 50 -7.89 -5.58 25.37
CA THR A 50 -8.77 -4.39 25.48
C THR A 50 -8.44 -3.48 26.66
N PRO A 51 -8.17 -3.96 27.89
CA PRO A 51 -7.78 -3.10 29.01
C PRO A 51 -6.43 -2.39 28.84
N TYR A 52 -5.62 -2.82 27.88
CA TYR A 52 -4.25 -2.34 27.63
C TYR A 52 -4.12 -1.40 26.44
N LEU A 53 -5.22 -1.02 25.77
CA LEU A 53 -5.20 -0.19 24.57
C LEU A 53 -4.44 1.12 24.78
N GLU A 54 -4.62 1.79 25.92
CA GLU A 54 -3.91 3.03 26.22
C GLU A 54 -2.39 2.82 26.37
N VAL A 55 -1.99 1.72 27.02
CA VAL A 55 -0.58 1.35 27.17
C VAL A 55 0.03 1.07 25.79
N MET A 56 -0.68 0.31 24.96
CA MET A 56 -0.27 0.00 23.59
C MET A 56 -0.14 1.26 22.73
N ALA A 57 -1.11 2.18 22.83
CA ALA A 57 -1.08 3.45 22.12
C ALA A 57 0.14 4.31 22.50
N ARG A 58 0.47 4.38 23.79
CA ARG A 58 1.66 5.11 24.28
C ARG A 58 2.97 4.48 23.80
N LEU A 59 3.05 3.15 23.79
CA LEU A 59 4.22 2.44 23.24
C LEU A 59 4.35 2.67 21.73
N SER A 60 3.26 2.58 20.99
CA SER A 60 3.22 2.88 19.56
C SER A 60 3.67 4.32 19.28
N GLN A 61 3.16 5.29 20.04
CA GLN A 61 3.59 6.69 19.95
C GLN A 61 5.09 6.83 20.21
N LYS A 62 5.60 6.19 21.26
CA LYS A 62 7.01 6.21 21.59
C LYS A 62 7.86 5.71 20.41
N TYR A 63 7.56 4.54 19.86
CA TYR A 63 8.29 3.98 18.71
C TYR A 63 8.17 4.84 17.46
N THR A 64 7.01 5.42 17.21
CA THR A 64 6.81 6.36 16.11
C THR A 64 7.69 7.59 16.28
N MET A 65 7.74 8.16 17.48
CA MET A 65 8.56 9.32 17.78
C MET A 65 10.06 9.02 17.71
N GLU A 66 10.48 7.84 18.16
CA GLU A 66 11.88 7.39 18.06
C GLU A 66 12.31 7.19 16.60
N ARG A 67 11.41 6.68 15.75
CA ARG A 67 11.71 6.36 14.34
C ARG A 67 11.57 7.56 13.40
N PHE A 68 10.53 8.35 13.56
CA PHE A 68 10.11 9.38 12.61
C PHE A 68 10.12 10.79 13.19
N GLY A 69 10.29 10.94 14.49
CA GLY A 69 10.18 12.25 15.15
C GLY A 69 8.79 12.84 15.03
N LYS A 70 8.71 14.14 14.77
CA LYS A 70 7.46 14.90 14.57
C LYS A 70 7.17 15.17 13.08
N THR A 71 7.78 14.41 12.18
CA THR A 71 7.58 14.58 10.74
C THR A 71 6.44 13.72 10.23
N ILE A 72 5.65 14.28 9.33
CA ILE A 72 4.60 13.58 8.58
C ILE A 72 4.88 13.81 7.10
N SER A 73 5.03 12.72 6.35
CA SER A 73 5.13 12.78 4.90
C SER A 73 3.73 12.74 4.30
N MET A 74 3.37 13.80 3.59
CA MET A 74 2.09 13.85 2.89
C MET A 74 2.30 13.54 1.41
N PHE A 75 1.41 12.75 0.85
CA PHE A 75 1.39 12.44 -0.57
C PHE A 75 -0.02 12.64 -1.16
N VAL A 76 -0.08 12.80 -2.46
CA VAL A 76 -1.33 12.91 -3.20
C VAL A 76 -1.41 11.83 -4.27
N PRO A 77 -2.48 11.02 -4.33
CA PRO A 77 -2.68 10.07 -5.41
C PRO A 77 -3.25 10.77 -6.65
N LEU A 78 -2.74 10.40 -7.82
CA LEU A 78 -3.34 10.71 -9.11
C LEU A 78 -3.63 9.43 -9.87
N TYR A 79 -4.90 9.21 -10.17
CA TYR A 79 -5.34 8.07 -10.98
C TYR A 79 -5.16 8.39 -12.46
N LEU A 80 -4.13 7.81 -13.07
CA LEU A 80 -3.85 7.97 -14.51
C LEU A 80 -4.91 7.27 -15.37
N THR A 81 -5.43 6.14 -14.86
CA THR A 81 -6.50 5.39 -15.50
C THR A 81 -7.26 4.50 -14.52
N ASN A 82 -8.56 4.36 -14.76
CA ASN A 82 -9.42 3.36 -14.11
C ASN A 82 -9.67 2.13 -15.01
N SER A 83 -8.97 2.02 -16.14
CA SER A 83 -9.05 0.85 -17.01
C SER A 83 -8.36 -0.34 -16.35
N CYS A 84 -9.11 -1.41 -16.13
CA CYS A 84 -8.62 -2.64 -15.49
C CYS A 84 -9.24 -3.86 -16.16
N THR A 85 -8.44 -4.91 -16.33
CA THR A 85 -8.86 -6.20 -16.91
C THR A 85 -9.19 -7.25 -15.83
N ASN A 86 -9.01 -6.93 -14.56
CA ASN A 86 -9.22 -7.86 -13.46
C ASN A 86 -10.66 -7.86 -12.93
N SER A 87 -10.98 -8.95 -12.23
CA SER A 87 -12.28 -9.22 -11.63
C SER A 87 -12.27 -9.25 -10.09
N CYS A 88 -11.41 -8.43 -9.45
CA CYS A 88 -11.30 -8.37 -7.99
C CYS A 88 -12.64 -7.96 -7.37
N VAL A 89 -13.20 -8.82 -6.52
CA VAL A 89 -14.59 -8.71 -6.02
C VAL A 89 -14.88 -7.46 -5.19
N TYR A 90 -13.86 -6.84 -4.61
CA TYR A 90 -13.99 -5.63 -3.77
C TYR A 90 -13.63 -4.32 -4.48
N CYS A 91 -13.11 -4.40 -5.72
CA CYS A 91 -12.54 -3.24 -6.39
C CYS A 91 -13.56 -2.52 -7.29
N GLY A 92 -13.68 -1.20 -7.14
CA GLY A 92 -14.53 -0.38 -8.01
C GLY A 92 -14.12 -0.44 -9.50
N PHE A 93 -12.86 -0.73 -9.80
CA PHE A 93 -12.36 -0.87 -11.17
C PHE A 93 -12.58 -2.25 -11.77
N HIS A 94 -13.27 -3.14 -11.09
CA HIS A 94 -13.64 -4.47 -11.58
C HIS A 94 -14.15 -4.40 -13.02
N ILE A 95 -13.68 -5.34 -13.87
CA ILE A 95 -13.97 -5.31 -15.32
C ILE A 95 -15.47 -5.30 -15.65
N SER A 96 -16.28 -5.99 -14.85
CA SER A 96 -17.74 -6.07 -15.05
C SER A 96 -18.50 -4.84 -14.52
N ASN A 97 -17.86 -3.89 -13.82
CA ASN A 97 -18.56 -2.71 -13.36
C ASN A 97 -18.89 -1.77 -14.52
N PRO A 98 -20.16 -1.35 -14.67
CA PRO A 98 -20.60 -0.48 -15.74
C PRO A 98 -20.17 0.96 -15.47
N MET A 99 -18.89 1.24 -15.64
CA MET A 99 -18.34 2.58 -15.44
C MET A 99 -17.58 3.06 -16.69
N LYS A 100 -17.60 4.35 -16.92
CA LYS A 100 -16.78 4.96 -17.98
C LYS A 100 -15.31 4.72 -17.69
N ARG A 101 -14.59 4.09 -18.62
CA ARG A 101 -13.15 3.91 -18.56
C ARG A 101 -12.45 5.11 -19.15
N THR A 102 -11.46 5.64 -18.44
CA THR A 102 -10.70 6.82 -18.83
C THR A 102 -9.22 6.50 -18.71
N ILE A 103 -8.45 6.99 -19.67
CA ILE A 103 -6.99 6.98 -19.66
C ILE A 103 -6.59 8.42 -19.94
N LEU A 104 -5.86 9.05 -19.02
CA LEU A 104 -5.46 10.45 -19.19
C LEU A 104 -4.44 10.60 -20.32
N THR A 105 -4.64 11.60 -21.15
CA THR A 105 -3.64 12.05 -22.13
C THR A 105 -2.50 12.80 -21.42
N GLU A 106 -1.37 13.00 -22.08
CA GLU A 106 -0.25 13.78 -21.54
C GLU A 106 -0.67 15.19 -21.12
N GLU A 107 -1.51 15.83 -21.90
CA GLU A 107 -2.02 17.17 -21.58
C GLU A 107 -2.89 17.16 -20.32
N GLU A 108 -3.79 16.19 -20.20
CA GLU A 108 -4.62 16.01 -19.01
C GLU A 108 -3.75 15.72 -17.77
N ILE A 109 -2.74 14.84 -17.88
CA ILE A 109 -1.79 14.53 -16.80
C ILE A 109 -1.09 15.80 -16.31
N VAL A 110 -0.54 16.62 -17.23
CA VAL A 110 0.12 17.88 -16.88
C VAL A 110 -0.85 18.88 -16.24
N ASN A 111 -2.10 18.94 -16.72
CA ASN A 111 -3.12 19.79 -16.13
C ASN A 111 -3.48 19.37 -14.70
N GLU A 112 -3.56 18.06 -14.44
CA GLU A 112 -3.73 17.51 -13.08
C GLU A 112 -2.55 17.86 -12.16
N TYR A 113 -1.30 17.72 -12.62
CA TYR A 113 -0.13 18.12 -11.83
C TYR A 113 -0.18 19.61 -11.44
N LYS A 114 -0.53 20.48 -12.37
CA LYS A 114 -0.71 21.91 -12.10
C LYS A 114 -1.86 22.17 -11.12
N ALA A 115 -2.96 21.41 -11.23
CA ALA A 115 -4.10 21.52 -10.32
C ALA A 115 -3.70 21.11 -8.90
N ILE A 116 -2.99 20.00 -8.73
CA ILE A 116 -2.48 19.52 -7.44
C ILE A 116 -1.56 20.58 -6.80
N LYS A 117 -0.61 21.13 -7.56
CA LYS A 117 0.31 22.17 -7.04
C LYS A 117 -0.39 23.47 -6.65
N ARG A 118 -1.55 23.77 -7.24
CA ARG A 118 -2.38 24.92 -6.80
C ARG A 118 -3.14 24.65 -5.50
N LEU A 119 -3.47 23.38 -5.20
CA LEU A 119 -4.18 23.04 -3.97
C LEU A 119 -3.27 23.14 -2.73
N ALA A 120 -2.05 22.60 -2.82
CA ALA A 120 -1.07 22.64 -1.75
C ALA A 120 0.34 22.31 -2.28
N PRO A 121 1.41 22.63 -1.56
CA PRO A 121 2.79 22.34 -1.94
C PRO A 121 3.15 20.85 -1.73
N PHE A 122 2.37 19.95 -2.29
CA PHE A 122 2.68 18.52 -2.27
C PHE A 122 3.97 18.25 -3.03
N GLU A 123 4.89 17.51 -2.40
CA GLU A 123 6.14 17.07 -3.01
C GLU A 123 6.14 15.58 -3.35
N ASN A 124 5.27 14.78 -2.70
CA ASN A 124 5.16 13.37 -2.95
C ASN A 124 3.91 13.08 -3.80
N LEU A 125 4.13 12.50 -4.96
CA LEU A 125 3.06 12.08 -5.89
C LEU A 125 3.00 10.56 -5.95
N LEU A 126 1.79 10.00 -5.86
CA LEU A 126 1.52 8.59 -6.10
C LEU A 126 0.71 8.43 -7.38
N LEU A 127 1.32 7.88 -8.43
CA LEU A 127 0.63 7.57 -9.68
C LEU A 127 -0.06 6.21 -9.58
N VAL A 128 -1.34 6.18 -9.82
CA VAL A 128 -2.19 4.98 -9.66
C VAL A 128 -2.78 4.57 -11.00
N THR A 129 -2.77 3.27 -11.31
CA THR A 129 -3.45 2.71 -12.50
C THR A 129 -4.30 1.51 -12.13
N GLY A 130 -5.36 1.27 -12.91
CA GLY A 130 -5.90 -0.07 -13.02
C GLY A 130 -4.91 -1.00 -13.75
N GLU A 131 -5.10 -2.31 -13.65
CA GLU A 131 -4.27 -3.29 -14.34
C GLU A 131 -4.76 -3.51 -15.77
N ASN A 132 -4.19 -2.76 -16.71
CA ASN A 132 -4.40 -2.93 -18.15
C ASN A 132 -3.09 -2.60 -18.89
N PRO A 133 -2.17 -3.59 -19.03
CA PRO A 133 -0.86 -3.36 -19.64
C PRO A 133 -0.92 -2.86 -21.09
N ALA A 134 -1.97 -3.24 -21.82
CA ALA A 134 -2.14 -2.83 -23.20
C ALA A 134 -2.49 -1.34 -23.34
N ALA A 135 -3.18 -0.78 -22.34
CA ALA A 135 -3.64 0.61 -22.36
C ALA A 135 -2.71 1.55 -21.54
N ALA A 136 -2.17 1.08 -20.45
CA ALA A 136 -1.33 1.85 -19.51
C ALA A 136 -0.15 1.00 -19.01
N GLY A 137 0.67 0.53 -19.93
CA GLY A 137 1.89 -0.24 -19.64
C GLY A 137 3.06 0.65 -19.24
N VAL A 138 4.25 0.02 -19.14
CA VAL A 138 5.50 0.68 -18.70
C VAL A 138 5.81 1.96 -19.47
N PRO A 139 5.70 2.04 -20.81
CA PRO A 139 6.01 3.26 -21.55
C PRO A 139 5.10 4.45 -21.16
N TYR A 140 3.81 4.18 -20.90
CA TYR A 140 2.86 5.19 -20.46
C TYR A 140 3.19 5.70 -19.05
N ILE A 141 3.52 4.77 -18.13
CA ILE A 141 3.92 5.10 -16.75
C ILE A 141 5.24 5.90 -16.75
N ALA A 142 6.22 5.47 -17.53
CA ALA A 142 7.50 6.17 -17.70
C ALA A 142 7.28 7.61 -18.17
N ARG A 143 6.42 7.79 -19.16
CA ARG A 143 6.09 9.12 -19.67
C ARG A 143 5.39 10.00 -18.63
N ALA A 144 4.47 9.44 -17.86
CA ALA A 144 3.83 10.16 -16.76
C ALA A 144 4.84 10.58 -15.67
N LEU A 145 5.80 9.71 -15.33
CA LEU A 145 6.90 10.03 -14.41
C LEU A 145 7.77 11.18 -14.95
N ASP A 146 8.17 11.14 -16.22
CA ASP A 146 8.95 12.24 -16.82
C ASP A 146 8.22 13.58 -16.77
N LEU A 147 6.93 13.58 -17.06
CA LEU A 147 6.09 14.77 -16.98
C LEU A 147 5.91 15.27 -15.53
N ALA A 148 6.07 14.41 -14.53
CA ALA A 148 5.93 14.76 -13.12
C ALA A 148 7.18 15.45 -12.52
N LYS A 149 8.38 15.15 -13.04
CA LYS A 149 9.67 15.65 -12.52
C LYS A 149 9.73 17.16 -12.25
N PRO A 150 9.16 18.05 -13.10
CA PRO A 150 9.15 19.48 -12.84
C PRO A 150 8.25 19.92 -11.69
N TYR A 151 7.36 19.05 -11.24
CA TYR A 151 6.33 19.38 -10.25
C TYR A 151 6.55 18.73 -8.88
N PHE A 152 7.15 17.54 -8.84
CA PHE A 152 7.25 16.73 -7.62
C PHE A 152 8.67 16.18 -7.45
N SER A 153 9.14 16.16 -6.20
CA SER A 153 10.48 15.67 -5.86
C SER A 153 10.50 14.18 -5.48
N ASN A 154 9.36 13.59 -5.14
CA ASN A 154 9.24 12.18 -4.79
C ASN A 154 8.08 11.53 -5.57
N LEU A 155 8.43 10.60 -6.46
CA LEU A 155 7.51 9.94 -7.36
C LEU A 155 7.35 8.47 -6.98
N GLN A 156 6.12 8.07 -6.72
CA GLN A 156 5.77 6.70 -6.38
C GLN A 156 4.71 6.17 -7.35
N ILE A 157 4.64 4.87 -7.50
CA ILE A 157 3.63 4.20 -8.31
C ILE A 157 2.88 3.14 -7.50
N GLU A 158 1.62 2.97 -7.84
CA GLU A 158 0.74 1.92 -7.38
C GLU A 158 0.03 1.34 -8.60
N VAL A 159 0.69 0.38 -9.22
CA VAL A 159 0.32 -0.21 -10.52
C VAL A 159 0.36 -1.73 -10.44
N MET A 160 0.01 -2.41 -11.54
CA MET A 160 0.19 -3.85 -11.64
C MET A 160 1.63 -4.27 -11.29
N PRO A 161 1.83 -5.49 -10.76
CA PRO A 161 3.18 -6.03 -10.56
C PRO A 161 3.95 -6.08 -11.88
N LEU A 162 5.14 -5.53 -11.88
CA LEU A 162 6.05 -5.46 -13.02
C LEU A 162 7.20 -6.44 -12.84
N LYS A 163 7.95 -6.69 -13.91
CA LYS A 163 9.21 -7.43 -13.85
C LYS A 163 10.33 -6.55 -13.29
N ALA A 164 11.40 -7.17 -12.81
CA ALA A 164 12.54 -6.44 -12.24
C ALA A 164 13.15 -5.43 -13.23
N GLU A 165 13.25 -5.81 -14.49
CA GLU A 165 13.79 -4.97 -15.56
C GLU A 165 12.90 -3.75 -15.83
N GLU A 166 11.57 -3.94 -15.76
CA GLU A 166 10.59 -2.87 -15.95
C GLU A 166 10.64 -1.86 -14.79
N TYR A 167 10.79 -2.33 -13.55
CA TYR A 167 11.04 -1.43 -12.41
C TYR A 167 12.36 -0.69 -12.55
N GLN A 168 13.42 -1.36 -13.03
CA GLN A 168 14.71 -0.73 -13.28
C GLN A 168 14.59 0.36 -14.35
N GLU A 169 13.83 0.13 -15.42
CA GLU A 169 13.52 1.15 -16.42
C GLU A 169 12.84 2.38 -15.80
N LEU A 170 11.80 2.17 -14.99
CA LEU A 170 11.08 3.26 -14.35
C LEU A 170 11.94 4.07 -13.38
N THR A 171 12.97 3.47 -12.75
CA THR A 171 13.92 4.25 -11.93
C THR A 171 14.71 5.28 -12.75
N ASN A 172 15.01 5.00 -14.02
CA ASN A 172 15.64 5.96 -14.92
C ASN A 172 14.71 7.15 -15.24
N HIS A 173 13.40 6.96 -15.08
CA HIS A 173 12.37 7.99 -15.22
C HIS A 173 12.04 8.71 -13.90
N GLY A 174 12.80 8.45 -12.82
CA GLY A 174 12.68 9.16 -11.55
C GLY A 174 11.76 8.48 -10.53
N LEU A 175 11.43 7.21 -10.72
CA LEU A 175 10.68 6.44 -9.74
C LEU A 175 11.49 6.29 -8.44
N ASN A 176 10.90 6.67 -7.29
CA ASN A 176 11.50 6.54 -5.96
C ASN A 176 10.92 5.39 -5.15
N GLY A 177 9.68 4.99 -5.39
CA GLY A 177 9.04 3.96 -4.60
C GLY A 177 7.86 3.28 -5.29
N VAL A 178 7.56 2.07 -4.85
CA VAL A 178 6.46 1.24 -5.35
C VAL A 178 5.57 0.82 -4.19
N ILE A 179 4.27 1.04 -4.32
CA ILE A 179 3.26 0.46 -3.43
C ILE A 179 2.72 -0.81 -4.11
N CYS A 180 2.84 -1.93 -3.44
CA CYS A 180 2.39 -3.22 -3.95
C CYS A 180 1.44 -3.87 -2.95
N PHE A 181 0.19 -4.08 -3.33
CA PHE A 181 -0.80 -4.73 -2.50
C PHE A 181 -0.50 -6.22 -2.28
N GLN A 182 -0.86 -6.72 -1.11
CA GLN A 182 -0.65 -8.12 -0.72
C GLN A 182 -1.43 -9.09 -1.60
N ASP A 183 -2.67 -8.76 -1.94
CA ASP A 183 -3.55 -9.56 -2.77
C ASP A 183 -3.02 -9.76 -4.19
N ARG A 184 -2.23 -8.81 -4.71
CA ARG A 184 -1.60 -8.94 -6.03
C ARG A 184 -0.50 -9.98 -6.09
N LYS A 185 0.06 -10.35 -4.94
CA LYS A 185 1.09 -11.40 -4.85
C LYS A 185 0.50 -12.81 -4.81
N SER A 186 -0.76 -12.94 -4.37
CA SER A 186 -1.42 -14.22 -4.13
C SER A 186 -2.53 -14.57 -5.10
N THR A 187 -3.14 -13.60 -5.80
CA THR A 187 -4.35 -13.81 -6.60
C THR A 187 -4.12 -13.87 -8.12
N ARG A 188 -2.88 -13.87 -8.58
CA ARG A 188 -2.58 -14.39 -9.92
C ARG A 188 -2.58 -15.91 -9.90
N LEU A 189 -3.72 -16.45 -9.63
CA LEU A 189 -4.11 -17.82 -9.93
C LEU A 189 -4.88 -17.81 -11.23
#